data_aaf958d92d91cdf096b7248e5631cd61
#
_entry.id   aaf958d92d91cdf096b7248e5631cd61
#
_cell.length_a   1.000
_cell.length_b   1.000
_cell.length_c   1.000
_cell.angle_alpha   90.00
_cell.angle_beta   90.00
_cell.angle_gamma   90.00
#
_symmetry.space_group_name_H-M   'P 1'
#
loop_
_entity.id
_entity.type
_entity.pdbx_description
1 polymer ?
#
loop_
_entity_poly.entity_id
_entity_poly.type
_entity_poly.pdbx_seq_one_letter_code
_entity_poly.pdbx_strand_id
1 'polypeptide(L)'
;MKNNKITTSIFCFLFSVAIFSQENKIKTFLKCNCDARYIQQNTLFIDYVRDQNLSDLEVFVFDITSGSGGREYTFNFYGKEKLNNRENRLTVFLDPSLTANERREKLLKTYALGLAYMLQNTAYQENFEVNYNVPEKNSSTPSFDKWSNWVFEISGSFDFEDEKSINEKEYRLDFEIDRVTDLWRVRSDFGVQNNVKTFLGEEESYNSVRNRTYFSGSLVRSISDHFSTGIFGSFQKDTFRNFKSFLNFSPALEYNIYPYREVLNREITFAYKLGYSYYNYIEETIYGYLNEKLFVQSLTLNLRYRKNWGGIYSYLAASQFLNGQNQNRLTFNNYLNLRIIQGLSLRVSGKFQLIRDQINLPKGEVSIEDLLLRQRQIATNFQNNISLGLSYTFGSIFNNIVNTRL
;
A
#
# COMPACT_ATOMS: atom_id res chain seq x y z
N MET A 1 71.78 -60.82 18.96
CA MET A 1 70.34 -60.80 18.81
C MET A 1 69.81 -59.73 19.80
N LYS A 2 69.44 -58.53 19.23
CA LYS A 2 68.94 -57.40 20.04
C LYS A 2 67.43 -57.26 19.82
N ASN A 3 66.66 -57.39 20.89
CA ASN A 3 65.26 -57.14 20.93
C ASN A 3 64.98 -55.62 21.01
N ASN A 4 64.36 -55.04 20.00
CA ASN A 4 63.78 -53.68 20.05
C ASN A 4 62.34 -53.76 20.44
N LYS A 5 62.01 -53.25 21.64
CA LYS A 5 60.62 -52.99 22.08
C LYS A 5 60.20 -51.64 21.57
N ILE A 6 59.23 -51.64 20.69
CA ILE A 6 58.57 -50.41 20.23
C ILE A 6 57.48 -50.07 21.26
N THR A 7 57.68 -49.00 21.99
CA THR A 7 56.70 -48.41 22.86
C THR A 7 55.80 -47.50 22.05
N THR A 8 54.55 -47.94 21.81
CA THR A 8 53.48 -47.15 21.17
C THR A 8 52.92 -46.16 22.22
N SER A 9 53.24 -44.88 22.04
CA SER A 9 52.68 -43.79 22.85
C SER A 9 51.32 -43.40 22.29
N ILE A 10 50.22 -43.75 22.97
CA ILE A 10 48.86 -43.31 22.64
C ILE A 10 48.70 -41.88 23.14
N PHE A 11 48.73 -40.93 22.23
CA PHE A 11 48.42 -39.53 22.50
C PHE A 11 46.90 -39.36 22.50
N CYS A 12 46.28 -39.40 23.68
CA CYS A 12 44.86 -39.09 23.87
C CYS A 12 44.64 -37.58 23.69
N PHE A 13 44.18 -37.16 22.53
CA PHE A 13 43.75 -35.79 22.28
C PHE A 13 42.37 -35.60 22.94
N LEU A 14 42.36 -35.03 24.14
CA LEU A 14 41.11 -34.57 24.78
C LEU A 14 40.58 -33.37 24.02
N PHE A 15 39.67 -33.63 23.10
CA PHE A 15 38.83 -32.59 22.47
C PHE A 15 37.85 -32.12 23.56
N SER A 16 38.21 -31.05 24.25
CA SER A 16 37.28 -30.31 25.11
C SER A 16 36.23 -29.65 24.19
N VAL A 17 35.10 -30.32 24.01
CA VAL A 17 33.92 -29.70 23.42
C VAL A 17 33.44 -28.63 24.41
N ALA A 18 33.82 -27.40 24.15
CA ALA A 18 33.21 -26.27 24.81
C ALA A 18 31.72 -26.28 24.41
N ILE A 19 30.88 -26.80 25.29
CA ILE A 19 29.44 -26.64 25.22
C ILE A 19 29.18 -25.15 25.43
N PHE A 20 29.18 -24.38 24.36
CA PHE A 20 28.54 -23.07 24.38
C PHE A 20 27.08 -23.31 24.73
N SER A 21 26.74 -22.99 25.97
CA SER A 21 25.35 -22.83 26.37
C SER A 21 24.75 -21.78 25.42
N GLN A 22 24.05 -22.25 24.42
CA GLN A 22 23.24 -21.37 23.60
C GLN A 22 22.19 -20.79 24.53
N GLU A 23 22.36 -19.53 24.92
CA GLU A 23 21.30 -18.78 25.57
C GLU A 23 20.06 -18.97 24.70
N ASN A 24 19.01 -19.50 25.29
CA ASN A 24 17.79 -19.88 24.59
C ASN A 24 17.01 -18.61 24.24
N LYS A 25 17.49 -17.83 23.26
CA LYS A 25 16.86 -16.60 22.83
C LYS A 25 15.43 -16.86 22.32
N ILE A 26 14.54 -15.88 22.48
CA ILE A 26 13.17 -15.97 22.00
C ILE A 26 13.16 -15.95 20.47
N LYS A 27 12.64 -17.00 19.88
CA LYS A 27 12.45 -17.11 18.43
C LYS A 27 11.26 -16.26 17.99
N THR A 28 11.54 -15.21 17.26
CA THR A 28 10.51 -14.26 16.81
C THR A 28 10.34 -14.29 15.29
N PHE A 29 9.12 -14.49 14.84
CA PHE A 29 8.74 -14.25 13.45
C PHE A 29 8.23 -12.82 13.31
N LEU A 30 8.94 -12.01 12.50
CA LEU A 30 8.56 -10.64 12.23
C LEU A 30 8.12 -10.50 10.75
N LYS A 31 6.88 -10.09 10.53
CA LYS A 31 6.35 -9.73 9.23
C LYS A 31 5.87 -8.30 9.25
N CYS A 32 6.59 -7.41 8.59
CA CYS A 32 6.21 -6.00 8.52
C CYS A 32 6.40 -5.41 7.12
N ASN A 33 5.63 -4.39 6.81
CA ASN A 33 5.86 -3.47 5.71
C ASN A 33 6.66 -2.26 6.24
N CYS A 34 7.83 -2.55 6.80
CA CYS A 34 8.70 -1.58 7.46
C CYS A 34 10.17 -1.99 7.31
N ASP A 35 11.11 -1.19 7.82
CA ASP A 35 12.53 -1.56 7.84
C ASP A 35 12.80 -2.66 8.90
N ALA A 36 12.47 -3.91 8.53
CA ALA A 36 12.69 -5.07 9.40
C ALA A 36 14.16 -5.24 9.77
N ARG A 37 15.10 -4.90 8.88
CA ARG A 37 16.54 -5.00 9.15
C ARG A 37 16.96 -4.07 10.25
N TYR A 38 16.45 -2.85 10.27
CA TYR A 38 16.73 -1.89 11.33
C TYR A 38 16.24 -2.39 12.69
N ILE A 39 15.04 -2.98 12.75
CA ILE A 39 14.49 -3.58 13.96
C ILE A 39 15.40 -4.73 14.44
N GLN A 40 15.76 -5.65 13.53
CA GLN A 40 16.61 -6.80 13.85
C GLN A 40 18.00 -6.40 14.38
N GLN A 41 18.60 -5.37 13.78
CA GLN A 41 19.91 -4.85 14.22
C GLN A 41 19.90 -4.23 15.63
N ASN A 42 18.76 -3.69 16.05
CA ASN A 42 18.60 -3.01 17.33
C ASN A 42 17.96 -3.89 18.41
N THR A 43 17.72 -5.17 18.13
CA THR A 43 17.13 -6.15 19.07
C THR A 43 17.88 -7.48 19.00
N LEU A 44 19.20 -7.43 19.19
CA LEU A 44 20.14 -8.57 19.05
C LEU A 44 19.91 -9.72 20.05
N PHE A 45 19.17 -9.48 21.12
CA PHE A 45 18.76 -10.50 22.09
C PHE A 45 17.60 -11.39 21.59
N ILE A 46 17.03 -11.08 20.42
CA ILE A 46 15.98 -11.85 19.76
C ILE A 46 16.58 -12.70 18.65
N ASP A 47 16.13 -13.95 18.51
CA ASP A 47 16.41 -14.81 17.37
C ASP A 47 15.29 -14.70 16.35
N TYR A 48 15.55 -14.02 15.25
CA TYR A 48 14.57 -13.88 14.18
C TYR A 48 14.53 -15.12 13.31
N VAL A 49 13.35 -15.73 13.22
CA VAL A 49 13.10 -16.91 12.40
C VAL A 49 12.31 -16.56 11.14
N ARG A 50 12.60 -17.27 10.05
CA ARG A 50 11.91 -17.09 8.76
C ARG A 50 10.58 -17.82 8.72
N ASP A 51 10.42 -18.82 9.56
CA ASP A 51 9.22 -19.62 9.61
C ASP A 51 8.41 -19.33 10.87
N GLN A 52 7.17 -18.98 10.67
CA GLN A 52 6.19 -18.68 11.70
C GLN A 52 5.97 -19.86 12.67
N ASN A 53 6.01 -21.12 12.16
CA ASN A 53 5.78 -22.29 12.99
C ASN A 53 6.89 -22.55 14.00
N LEU A 54 8.10 -22.05 13.71
CA LEU A 54 9.28 -22.20 14.57
C LEU A 54 9.42 -21.06 15.58
N SER A 55 8.53 -20.09 15.56
CA SER A 55 8.59 -18.94 16.45
C SER A 55 7.91 -19.21 17.80
N ASP A 56 8.43 -18.60 18.85
CA ASP A 56 7.81 -18.48 20.17
C ASP A 56 6.93 -17.21 20.25
N LEU A 57 7.29 -16.18 19.44
CA LEU A 57 6.58 -14.92 19.29
C LEU A 57 6.36 -14.61 17.82
N GLU A 58 5.14 -14.26 17.47
CA GLU A 58 4.78 -13.76 16.14
C GLU A 58 4.47 -12.27 16.22
N VAL A 59 5.04 -11.48 15.32
CA VAL A 59 4.76 -10.05 15.22
C VAL A 59 4.38 -9.71 13.79
N PHE A 60 3.17 -9.19 13.64
CA PHE A 60 2.65 -8.70 12.36
C PHE A 60 2.46 -7.19 12.45
N VAL A 61 3.10 -6.47 11.54
CA VAL A 61 2.97 -5.02 11.45
C VAL A 61 2.24 -4.68 10.17
N PHE A 62 1.05 -4.13 10.30
CA PHE A 62 0.24 -3.65 9.21
C PHE A 62 0.21 -2.13 9.22
N ASP A 63 0.14 -1.53 8.06
CA ASP A 63 -0.04 -0.09 7.93
C ASP A 63 -1.24 0.26 7.06
N ILE A 64 -1.82 1.40 7.35
CA ILE A 64 -2.80 2.07 6.50
C ILE A 64 -2.41 3.53 6.34
N THR A 65 -2.68 4.08 5.18
CA THR A 65 -2.60 5.52 4.98
C THR A 65 -3.76 6.17 5.71
N SER A 66 -3.46 7.10 6.61
CA SER A 66 -4.50 7.90 7.26
C SER A 66 -5.02 8.95 6.27
N GLY A 67 -6.20 9.48 6.56
CA GLY A 67 -6.76 10.54 5.74
C GLY A 67 -5.98 11.86 5.77
N SER A 68 -4.99 11.95 6.65
CA SER A 68 -4.07 13.10 6.76
C SER A 68 -2.73 12.88 6.05
N GLY A 69 -2.65 11.92 5.11
CA GLY A 69 -1.40 11.61 4.38
C GLY A 69 -0.36 10.84 5.18
N GLY A 70 -0.48 10.76 6.51
CA GLY A 70 0.37 9.96 7.37
C GLY A 70 0.06 8.47 7.30
N ARG A 71 0.81 7.66 8.03
CA ARG A 71 0.59 6.22 8.13
C ARG A 71 0.37 5.81 9.58
N GLU A 72 -0.69 5.06 9.81
CA GLU A 72 -0.91 4.37 11.08
C GLU A 72 -0.40 2.94 10.96
N TYR A 73 0.53 2.58 11.83
CA TYR A 73 1.06 1.23 11.94
C TYR A 73 0.44 0.52 13.14
N THR A 74 -0.03 -0.68 12.92
CA THR A 74 -0.53 -1.56 13.97
C THR A 74 0.40 -2.76 14.11
N PHE A 75 0.93 -2.93 15.31
CA PHE A 75 1.73 -4.06 15.73
C PHE A 75 0.84 -5.06 16.47
N ASN A 76 0.71 -6.27 15.95
CA ASN A 76 0.01 -7.35 16.62
C ASN A 76 1.05 -8.38 17.06
N PHE A 77 1.14 -8.61 18.36
CA PHE A 77 2.03 -9.56 19.00
C PHE A 77 1.23 -10.77 19.44
N TYR A 78 1.69 -11.98 19.09
CA TYR A 78 1.07 -13.23 19.48
C TYR A 78 2.15 -14.15 20.06
N GLY A 79 2.17 -14.27 21.38
CA GLY A 79 3.04 -15.22 22.10
C GLY A 79 2.44 -16.61 22.06
N LYS A 80 3.28 -17.62 21.87
CA LYS A 80 2.88 -19.02 21.97
C LYS A 80 3.09 -19.55 23.40
N GLU A 81 3.03 -20.86 23.58
CA GLU A 81 3.10 -21.54 24.87
C GLU A 81 4.18 -21.00 25.83
N LYS A 82 5.42 -20.76 25.35
CA LYS A 82 6.50 -20.20 26.15
C LYS A 82 6.20 -18.78 26.66
N LEU A 83 5.29 -18.08 26.03
CA LEU A 83 4.87 -16.73 26.40
C LEU A 83 3.42 -16.71 26.92
N ASN A 84 2.95 -17.84 27.45
CA ASN A 84 1.62 -18.00 28.04
C ASN A 84 0.46 -17.58 27.11
N ASN A 85 0.62 -17.76 25.79
CA ASN A 85 -0.35 -17.38 24.77
C ASN A 85 -0.82 -15.92 24.90
N ARG A 86 0.08 -15.04 25.34
CA ARG A 86 -0.23 -13.60 25.48
C ARG A 86 -0.42 -12.96 24.12
N GLU A 87 -1.31 -11.99 24.08
CA GLU A 87 -1.52 -11.13 22.92
C GLU A 87 -1.37 -9.67 23.31
N ASN A 88 -0.81 -8.88 22.43
CA ASN A 88 -0.74 -7.43 22.59
C ASN A 88 -0.94 -6.74 21.25
N ARG A 89 -1.51 -5.56 21.31
CA ARG A 89 -1.70 -4.72 20.13
C ARG A 89 -1.31 -3.28 20.44
N LEU A 90 -0.39 -2.75 19.66
CA LEU A 90 0.06 -1.37 19.74
C LEU A 90 -0.15 -0.68 18.41
N THR A 91 -0.54 0.59 18.45
CA THR A 91 -0.65 1.45 17.28
C THR A 91 0.27 2.65 17.41
N VAL A 92 0.83 3.09 16.29
CA VAL A 92 1.60 4.32 16.21
C VAL A 92 1.27 5.04 14.92
N PHE A 93 0.97 6.31 15.03
CA PHE A 93 0.78 7.20 13.90
C PHE A 93 2.12 7.86 13.52
N LEU A 94 2.45 7.82 12.24
CA LEU A 94 3.61 8.47 11.66
C LEU A 94 3.17 9.59 10.72
N ASP A 95 3.57 10.79 11.07
CA ASP A 95 3.33 11.98 10.26
C ASP A 95 4.06 11.87 8.91
N PRO A 96 3.47 12.35 7.79
CA PRO A 96 4.08 12.30 6.47
C PRO A 96 5.39 13.10 6.40
N SER A 97 5.55 14.16 7.20
CA SER A 97 6.74 14.99 7.24
C SER A 97 7.97 14.34 7.86
N LEU A 98 7.79 13.20 8.57
CA LEU A 98 8.90 12.50 9.21
C LEU A 98 9.87 11.93 8.17
N THR A 99 11.15 12.12 8.42
CA THR A 99 12.22 11.48 7.66
C THR A 99 12.19 9.96 7.79
N ALA A 100 12.81 9.26 6.87
CA ALA A 100 12.91 7.79 6.93
C ALA A 100 13.56 7.31 8.24
N ASN A 101 14.54 8.07 8.77
CA ASN A 101 15.19 7.74 10.04
C ASN A 101 14.23 7.88 11.22
N GLU A 102 13.53 9.00 11.32
CA GLU A 102 12.57 9.23 12.42
C GLU A 102 11.43 8.19 12.40
N ARG A 103 10.97 7.80 11.20
CA ARG A 103 9.95 6.75 11.05
C ARG A 103 10.44 5.41 11.62
N ARG A 104 11.62 4.94 11.20
CA ARG A 104 12.16 3.65 11.68
C ARG A 104 12.45 3.65 13.17
N GLU A 105 12.90 4.78 13.75
CA GLU A 105 13.12 4.94 15.19
C GLU A 105 11.81 4.86 15.98
N LYS A 106 10.74 5.55 15.54
CA LYS A 106 9.42 5.45 16.17
C LYS A 106 8.86 4.04 16.10
N LEU A 107 9.02 3.36 14.95
CA LEU A 107 8.59 1.96 14.80
C LEU A 107 9.38 1.03 15.73
N LEU A 108 10.70 1.22 15.84
CA LEU A 108 11.53 0.45 16.76
C LEU A 108 11.11 0.65 18.22
N LYS A 109 10.85 1.90 18.65
CA LYS A 109 10.35 2.19 20.01
C LYS A 109 9.03 1.49 20.30
N THR A 110 8.09 1.51 19.35
CA THR A 110 6.80 0.83 19.50
C THR A 110 6.97 -0.68 19.54
N TYR A 111 7.85 -1.23 18.71
CA TYR A 111 8.20 -2.64 18.73
C TYR A 111 8.82 -3.06 20.07
N ALA A 112 9.82 -2.31 20.56
CA ALA A 112 10.47 -2.58 21.84
C ALA A 112 9.49 -2.53 23.03
N LEU A 113 8.56 -1.58 23.04
CA LEU A 113 7.49 -1.49 24.04
C LEU A 113 6.60 -2.74 24.03
N GLY A 114 6.23 -3.23 22.84
CA GLY A 114 5.48 -4.47 22.69
C GLY A 114 6.26 -5.69 23.16
N LEU A 115 7.55 -5.77 22.84
CA LEU A 115 8.43 -6.83 23.33
C LEU A 115 8.52 -6.82 24.87
N ALA A 116 8.70 -5.66 25.49
CA ALA A 116 8.77 -5.53 26.94
C ALA A 116 7.54 -6.13 27.64
N TYR A 117 6.33 -5.86 27.07
CA TYR A 117 5.10 -6.47 27.56
C TYR A 117 5.06 -7.99 27.36
N MET A 118 5.46 -8.48 26.18
CA MET A 118 5.41 -9.91 25.86
C MET A 118 6.40 -10.73 26.69
N LEU A 119 7.54 -10.14 27.07
CA LEU A 119 8.63 -10.80 27.78
C LEU A 119 8.58 -10.62 29.31
N GLN A 120 7.54 -9.98 29.85
CA GLN A 120 7.30 -9.89 31.28
C GLN A 120 7.22 -11.29 31.93
N ASN A 121 7.82 -11.43 33.11
CA ASN A 121 7.89 -12.70 33.88
C ASN A 121 8.58 -13.85 33.11
N THR A 122 9.49 -13.52 32.21
CA THR A 122 10.42 -14.46 31.58
C THR A 122 11.85 -14.13 32.01
N ALA A 123 12.79 -15.04 31.75
CA ALA A 123 14.23 -14.81 32.03
C ALA A 123 14.79 -13.60 31.24
N TYR A 124 14.09 -13.10 30.26
CA TYR A 124 14.49 -11.96 29.42
C TYR A 124 14.07 -10.61 29.98
N GLN A 125 13.27 -10.57 31.03
CA GLN A 125 12.80 -9.33 31.64
C GLN A 125 13.98 -8.46 32.12
N GLU A 126 15.06 -9.06 32.62
CA GLU A 126 16.25 -8.38 33.08
C GLU A 126 17.02 -7.64 31.99
N ASN A 127 16.76 -7.95 30.69
CA ASN A 127 17.40 -7.31 29.56
C ASN A 127 16.71 -5.99 29.15
N PHE A 128 15.65 -5.59 29.84
CA PHE A 128 14.93 -4.35 29.57
C PHE A 128 15.19 -3.30 30.65
N GLU A 129 15.86 -2.22 30.27
CA GLU A 129 15.87 -0.98 31.02
C GLU A 129 14.77 -0.03 30.49
N VAL A 130 13.89 0.37 31.38
CA VAL A 130 12.88 1.41 31.03
C VAL A 130 13.44 2.75 31.46
N ASN A 131 14.07 3.47 30.54
CA ASN A 131 14.47 4.85 30.74
C ASN A 131 13.30 5.78 30.47
N TYR A 132 12.73 6.34 31.53
CA TYR A 132 11.72 7.38 31.44
C TYR A 132 12.41 8.75 31.36
N ASN A 133 12.49 9.31 30.15
CA ASN A 133 12.87 10.70 29.98
C ASN A 133 11.69 11.56 30.43
N VAL A 134 11.77 12.13 31.62
CA VAL A 134 10.81 13.18 32.04
C VAL A 134 10.96 14.29 31.02
N PRO A 135 9.92 14.64 30.24
CA PRO A 135 10.00 15.81 29.41
C PRO A 135 10.31 16.97 30.36
N GLU A 136 11.38 17.73 30.09
CA GLU A 136 11.56 18.99 30.76
C GLU A 136 10.22 19.71 30.70
N LYS A 137 9.80 20.28 31.84
CA LYS A 137 8.52 20.96 32.03
C LYS A 137 8.48 22.25 31.19
N ASN A 138 8.67 22.08 29.90
CA ASN A 138 8.13 23.04 28.93
C ASN A 138 6.63 22.83 29.03
N SER A 139 5.97 23.79 29.64
CA SER A 139 4.53 23.89 29.79
C SER A 139 3.86 23.28 28.53
N SER A 140 3.49 21.99 28.62
CA SER A 140 2.63 21.40 27.64
C SER A 140 1.25 22.02 27.84
N THR A 141 1.07 23.22 27.32
CA THR A 141 -0.22 23.55 26.76
C THR A 141 -0.61 22.35 25.93
N PRO A 142 -1.80 21.75 26.13
CA PRO A 142 -2.28 20.70 25.26
C PRO A 142 -2.01 21.20 23.86
N SER A 143 -1.29 20.42 23.04
CA SER A 143 -0.90 20.84 21.69
C SER A 143 -2.20 21.10 20.94
N PHE A 144 -2.64 22.38 20.98
CA PHE A 144 -3.82 22.82 20.27
C PHE A 144 -3.43 22.67 18.80
N ASP A 145 -4.02 21.68 18.15
CA ASP A 145 -3.87 21.53 16.72
C ASP A 145 -4.47 22.74 16.02
N LYS A 146 -3.62 23.68 15.65
CA LYS A 146 -4.01 24.93 14.97
C LYS A 146 -4.74 24.66 13.66
N TRP A 147 -4.52 23.50 13.07
CA TRP A 147 -5.09 23.11 11.79
C TRP A 147 -6.37 22.28 11.92
N SER A 148 -6.77 21.88 13.15
CA SER A 148 -8.00 21.11 13.42
C SER A 148 -8.14 19.88 12.48
N ASN A 149 -7.10 19.07 12.39
CA ASN A 149 -6.98 17.88 11.55
C ASN A 149 -6.92 18.16 10.03
N TRP A 150 -6.76 19.40 9.59
CA TRP A 150 -6.50 19.69 8.18
C TRP A 150 -5.04 19.42 7.85
N VAL A 151 -4.81 18.73 6.73
CA VAL A 151 -3.48 18.50 6.15
C VAL A 151 -3.51 18.96 4.70
N PHE A 152 -2.46 19.67 4.31
CA PHE A 152 -2.26 20.16 2.95
C PHE A 152 -0.93 19.64 2.47
N GLU A 153 -0.91 19.09 1.27
CA GLU A 153 0.32 18.64 0.61
C GLU A 153 0.42 19.28 -0.77
N ILE A 154 1.58 19.82 -1.08
CA ILE A 154 1.94 20.29 -2.42
C ILE A 154 3.12 19.45 -2.86
N SER A 155 2.98 18.77 -3.98
CA SER A 155 4.05 17.98 -4.57
C SER A 155 4.25 18.36 -6.04
N GLY A 156 5.50 18.30 -6.49
CA GLY A 156 5.84 18.54 -7.88
C GLY A 156 6.94 17.60 -8.34
N SER A 157 6.86 17.13 -9.58
CA SER A 157 7.92 16.38 -10.23
C SER A 157 8.18 16.91 -11.62
N PHE A 158 9.42 16.76 -12.03
CA PHE A 158 9.89 16.99 -13.38
C PHE A 158 10.73 15.78 -13.79
N ASP A 159 10.28 15.08 -14.83
CA ASP A 159 10.95 13.93 -15.38
C ASP A 159 11.45 14.28 -16.80
N PHE A 160 12.71 14.00 -17.07
CA PHE A 160 13.34 14.26 -18.34
C PHE A 160 14.08 13.01 -18.80
N GLU A 161 13.73 12.53 -19.99
CA GLU A 161 14.39 11.42 -20.66
C GLU A 161 14.87 11.92 -22.04
N ASP A 162 16.14 11.73 -22.34
CA ASP A 162 16.76 12.13 -23.61
C ASP A 162 17.56 10.97 -24.18
N GLU A 163 17.09 10.43 -25.26
CA GLU A 163 17.72 9.37 -26.03
C GLU A 163 17.88 9.79 -27.49
N LYS A 164 18.70 9.07 -28.26
CA LYS A 164 18.89 9.35 -29.68
C LYS A 164 17.62 9.44 -30.51
N SER A 165 16.60 8.64 -30.13
CA SER A 165 15.34 8.51 -30.86
C SER A 165 14.14 9.11 -30.13
N ILE A 166 14.29 9.47 -28.86
CA ILE A 166 13.18 9.90 -28.02
C ILE A 166 13.64 11.03 -27.11
N ASN A 167 12.86 12.09 -27.03
CA ASN A 167 12.97 13.13 -26.00
C ASN A 167 11.61 13.24 -25.30
N GLU A 168 11.58 13.03 -23.97
CA GLU A 168 10.35 13.11 -23.19
C GLU A 168 10.54 14.06 -22.02
N LYS A 169 9.55 14.94 -21.82
CA LYS A 169 9.49 15.91 -20.73
C LYS A 169 8.12 15.78 -20.06
N GLU A 170 8.10 15.43 -18.78
CA GLU A 170 6.89 15.39 -17.99
C GLU A 170 6.99 16.35 -16.81
N TYR A 171 5.97 17.18 -16.66
CA TYR A 171 5.77 18.06 -15.50
C TYR A 171 4.50 17.63 -14.79
N ARG A 172 4.59 17.49 -13.47
CA ARG A 172 3.42 17.21 -12.63
C ARG A 172 3.45 18.14 -11.41
N LEU A 173 2.30 18.70 -11.10
CA LEU A 173 2.04 19.47 -9.89
C LEU A 173 0.73 18.97 -9.30
N ASP A 174 0.77 18.56 -8.02
CA ASP A 174 -0.39 18.07 -7.29
C ASP A 174 -0.56 18.86 -5.99
N PHE A 175 -1.81 19.12 -5.62
CA PHE A 175 -2.21 19.75 -4.37
C PHE A 175 -3.30 18.91 -3.74
N GLU A 176 -3.03 18.39 -2.54
CA GLU A 176 -3.93 17.54 -1.79
C GLU A 176 -4.40 18.25 -0.51
N ILE A 177 -5.67 18.06 -0.18
CA ILE A 177 -6.29 18.55 1.05
C ILE A 177 -6.99 17.37 1.70
N ASP A 178 -6.62 17.04 2.92
CA ASP A 178 -7.24 16.00 3.71
C ASP A 178 -7.68 16.52 5.07
N ARG A 179 -8.84 16.08 5.54
CA ARG A 179 -9.28 16.22 6.90
C ARG A 179 -10.03 14.97 7.34
N VAL A 180 -9.59 14.37 8.43
CA VAL A 180 -10.25 13.20 8.99
C VAL A 180 -10.53 13.41 10.47
N THR A 181 -11.78 13.21 10.83
CA THR A 181 -12.27 13.18 12.21
C THR A 181 -13.13 11.92 12.38
N ASP A 182 -13.58 11.64 13.58
CA ASP A 182 -14.47 10.49 13.83
C ASP A 182 -15.77 10.56 13.01
N LEU A 183 -16.26 11.78 12.75
CA LEU A 183 -17.53 12.02 12.06
C LEU A 183 -17.39 12.39 10.59
N TRP A 184 -16.30 13.04 10.23
CA TRP A 184 -16.14 13.62 8.89
C TRP A 184 -14.82 13.23 8.24
N ARG A 185 -14.90 12.92 6.97
CA ARG A 185 -13.74 12.79 6.10
C ARG A 185 -13.92 13.70 4.89
N VAL A 186 -13.01 14.65 4.75
CA VAL A 186 -12.88 15.51 3.56
C VAL A 186 -11.59 15.12 2.85
N ARG A 187 -11.67 14.91 1.55
CA ARG A 187 -10.51 14.72 0.70
C ARG A 187 -10.70 15.50 -0.58
N SER A 188 -9.65 16.18 -1.01
CA SER A 188 -9.64 16.89 -2.27
C SER A 188 -8.25 16.82 -2.89
N ASP A 189 -8.20 16.51 -4.17
CA ASP A 189 -7.00 16.39 -4.97
C ASP A 189 -7.15 17.27 -6.21
N PHE A 190 -6.19 18.13 -6.44
CA PHE A 190 -6.05 18.93 -7.66
C PHE A 190 -4.70 18.65 -8.29
N GLY A 191 -4.66 18.39 -9.60
CA GLY A 191 -3.40 18.13 -10.28
C GLY A 191 -3.37 18.66 -11.70
N VAL A 192 -2.17 19.03 -12.12
CA VAL A 192 -1.85 19.43 -13.49
C VAL A 192 -0.67 18.60 -13.97
N GLN A 193 -0.82 17.96 -15.11
CA GLN A 193 0.20 17.15 -15.74
C GLN A 193 0.33 17.57 -17.21
N ASN A 194 1.55 17.80 -17.65
CA ASN A 194 1.90 17.99 -19.04
C ASN A 194 3.01 17.01 -19.40
N ASN A 195 2.80 16.22 -20.44
CA ASN A 195 3.80 15.31 -20.98
C ASN A 195 3.98 15.62 -22.46
N VAL A 196 5.21 15.95 -22.85
CA VAL A 196 5.62 16.21 -24.21
C VAL A 196 6.66 15.16 -24.60
N LYS A 197 6.30 14.33 -25.58
CA LYS A 197 7.18 13.28 -26.11
C LYS A 197 7.45 13.51 -27.58
N THR A 198 8.71 13.67 -27.93
CA THR A 198 9.18 13.86 -29.29
C THR A 198 9.91 12.61 -29.75
N PHE A 199 9.49 12.05 -30.85
CA PHE A 199 10.14 10.94 -31.53
C PHE A 199 10.97 11.51 -32.68
N LEU A 200 12.27 11.25 -32.66
CA LEU A 200 13.23 11.72 -33.68
C LEU A 200 13.43 10.59 -34.70
N GLY A 201 12.79 10.70 -35.85
CA GLY A 201 13.07 9.86 -37.01
C GLY A 201 14.20 10.40 -37.87
N GLU A 202 14.65 9.65 -38.85
CA GLU A 202 15.73 10.06 -39.76
C GLU A 202 15.31 11.24 -40.66
N GLU A 203 14.02 11.32 -41.05
CA GLU A 203 13.50 12.35 -41.95
C GLU A 203 12.49 13.26 -41.28
N GLU A 204 11.71 12.76 -40.31
CA GLU A 204 10.66 13.51 -39.64
C GLU A 204 10.64 13.27 -38.12
N SER A 205 10.21 14.28 -37.38
CA SER A 205 9.98 14.19 -35.94
C SER A 205 8.48 14.25 -35.63
N TYR A 206 8.05 13.40 -34.70
CA TYR A 206 6.63 13.34 -34.26
C TYR A 206 6.51 13.79 -32.82
N ASN A 207 5.58 14.70 -32.56
CA ASN A 207 5.32 15.23 -31.23
C ASN A 207 4.00 14.68 -30.67
N SER A 208 4.07 14.14 -29.47
CA SER A 208 2.90 13.78 -28.68
C SER A 208 2.79 14.71 -27.48
N VAL A 209 1.68 15.44 -27.37
CA VAL A 209 1.43 16.33 -26.24
C VAL A 209 0.19 15.84 -25.49
N ARG A 210 0.37 15.51 -24.21
CA ARG A 210 -0.71 15.12 -23.31
C ARG A 210 -0.83 16.13 -22.18
N ASN A 211 -1.99 16.76 -22.13
CA ASN A 211 -2.35 17.68 -21.06
C ASN A 211 -3.47 17.09 -20.24
N ARG A 212 -3.28 17.06 -18.94
CA ARG A 212 -4.29 16.67 -17.99
C ARG A 212 -4.36 17.66 -16.84
N THR A 213 -5.56 18.17 -16.58
CA THR A 213 -5.88 18.91 -15.36
C THR A 213 -7.06 18.19 -14.71
N TYR A 214 -6.95 17.95 -13.42
CA TYR A 214 -8.02 17.28 -12.72
C TYR A 214 -8.24 17.86 -11.34
N PHE A 215 -9.45 17.73 -10.86
CA PHE A 215 -9.87 17.95 -9.51
C PHE A 215 -10.77 16.80 -9.10
N SER A 216 -10.56 16.25 -7.92
CA SER A 216 -11.49 15.34 -7.28
C SER A 216 -11.70 15.77 -5.84
N GLY A 217 -12.95 15.71 -5.39
CA GLY A 217 -13.30 16.08 -4.03
C GLY A 217 -14.33 15.12 -3.46
N SER A 218 -14.23 14.86 -2.16
CA SER A 218 -15.22 14.07 -1.43
C SER A 218 -15.43 14.62 -0.03
N LEU A 219 -16.69 14.62 0.39
CA LEU A 219 -17.14 14.92 1.74
C LEU A 219 -17.96 13.73 2.22
N VAL A 220 -17.45 12.99 3.20
CA VAL A 220 -18.10 11.80 3.76
C VAL A 220 -18.40 12.02 5.22
N ARG A 221 -19.59 11.65 5.65
CA ARG A 221 -20.03 11.65 7.04
C ARG A 221 -20.29 10.23 7.51
N SER A 222 -19.67 9.88 8.63
CA SER A 222 -20.00 8.65 9.37
C SER A 222 -21.35 8.81 10.06
N ILE A 223 -22.29 7.92 9.78
CA ILE A 223 -23.62 7.89 10.41
C ILE A 223 -23.60 6.95 11.61
N SER A 224 -22.91 5.82 11.47
CA SER A 224 -22.70 4.81 12.50
C SER A 224 -21.41 4.04 12.25
N ASP A 225 -21.10 3.05 13.10
CA ASP A 225 -19.97 2.14 12.91
C ASP A 225 -20.02 1.33 11.59
N HIS A 226 -21.18 1.29 10.93
CA HIS A 226 -21.42 0.49 9.73
C HIS A 226 -21.88 1.31 8.52
N PHE A 227 -22.40 2.50 8.73
CA PHE A 227 -22.98 3.32 7.67
C PHE A 227 -22.26 4.64 7.51
N SER A 228 -22.00 5.03 6.27
CA SER A 228 -21.60 6.37 5.90
C SER A 228 -22.36 6.89 4.68
N THR A 229 -22.44 8.19 4.55
CA THR A 229 -22.96 8.89 3.38
C THR A 229 -21.95 9.92 2.91
N GLY A 230 -21.95 10.22 1.63
CA GLY A 230 -21.02 11.19 1.12
C GLY A 230 -21.45 11.82 -0.19
N ILE A 231 -20.74 12.87 -0.55
CA ILE A 231 -20.85 13.57 -1.82
C ILE A 231 -19.47 13.57 -2.47
N PHE A 232 -19.45 13.23 -3.75
CA PHE A 232 -18.24 13.19 -4.57
C PHE A 232 -18.39 14.14 -5.74
N GLY A 233 -17.34 14.91 -6.02
CA GLY A 233 -17.26 15.80 -7.15
C GLY A 233 -15.96 15.58 -7.91
N SER A 234 -15.99 15.67 -9.24
CA SER A 234 -14.77 15.65 -10.03
C SER A 234 -14.88 16.55 -11.26
N PHE A 235 -13.73 17.10 -11.62
CA PHE A 235 -13.52 17.87 -12.85
C PHE A 235 -12.27 17.33 -13.54
N GLN A 236 -12.30 17.25 -14.87
CA GLN A 236 -11.15 16.82 -15.66
C GLN A 236 -11.12 17.52 -17.01
N LYS A 237 -9.91 17.93 -17.42
CA LYS A 237 -9.53 18.19 -18.81
C LYS A 237 -8.48 17.16 -19.17
N ASP A 238 -8.57 16.53 -20.34
CA ASP A 238 -7.64 15.45 -20.68
C ASP A 238 -7.63 15.24 -22.21
N THR A 239 -6.53 15.60 -22.84
CA THR A 239 -6.40 15.49 -24.29
C THR A 239 -6.42 14.03 -24.75
N PHE A 240 -5.84 13.11 -23.98
CA PHE A 240 -5.85 11.68 -24.29
C PHE A 240 -7.24 11.08 -24.29
N ARG A 241 -8.11 11.58 -23.39
CA ARG A 241 -9.50 11.13 -23.26
C ARG A 241 -10.50 11.93 -24.09
N ASN A 242 -10.05 12.84 -24.94
CA ASN A 242 -10.91 13.73 -25.69
C ASN A 242 -11.78 14.65 -24.81
N PHE A 243 -11.36 14.95 -23.57
CA PHE A 243 -12.12 15.80 -22.66
C PHE A 243 -11.62 17.26 -22.73
N LYS A 244 -12.41 18.14 -23.34
CA LYS A 244 -12.27 19.59 -23.17
C LYS A 244 -12.65 20.01 -21.75
N SER A 245 -13.74 19.42 -21.23
CA SER A 245 -14.08 19.44 -19.80
C SER A 245 -15.04 18.30 -19.45
N PHE A 246 -14.82 17.70 -18.33
CA PHE A 246 -15.68 16.70 -17.70
C PHE A 246 -16.00 17.14 -16.29
N LEU A 247 -17.26 17.09 -15.90
CA LEU A 247 -17.77 17.37 -14.57
C LEU A 247 -18.62 16.20 -14.10
N ASN A 248 -18.43 15.78 -12.85
CA ASN A 248 -19.28 14.79 -12.21
C ASN A 248 -19.63 15.23 -10.79
N PHE A 249 -20.86 14.96 -10.38
CA PHE A 249 -21.35 15.10 -9.02
C PHE A 249 -22.12 13.85 -8.63
N SER A 250 -21.75 13.22 -7.52
CA SER A 250 -22.29 11.92 -7.12
C SER A 250 -22.51 11.82 -5.62
N PRO A 251 -23.76 11.86 -5.12
CA PRO A 251 -24.09 11.37 -3.80
C PRO A 251 -23.85 9.86 -3.69
N ALA A 252 -23.52 9.41 -2.47
CA ALA A 252 -23.21 8.02 -2.19
C ALA A 252 -23.69 7.59 -0.83
N LEU A 253 -23.99 6.28 -0.72
CA LEU A 253 -24.27 5.58 0.53
C LEU A 253 -23.33 4.39 0.60
N GLU A 254 -22.79 4.12 1.79
CA GLU A 254 -21.89 2.98 2.03
C GLU A 254 -22.35 2.23 3.28
N TYR A 255 -22.28 0.90 3.19
CA TYR A 255 -22.51 -0.02 4.29
C TYR A 255 -21.32 -0.95 4.44
N ASN A 256 -20.75 -1.02 5.63
CA ASN A 256 -19.70 -1.97 5.98
C ASN A 256 -20.30 -3.07 6.90
N ILE A 257 -20.09 -4.34 6.51
CA ILE A 257 -20.54 -5.48 7.31
C ILE A 257 -19.85 -5.51 8.68
N TYR A 258 -18.58 -5.12 8.72
CA TYR A 258 -17.81 -5.02 9.97
C TYR A 258 -17.74 -3.58 10.45
N PRO A 259 -17.65 -3.32 11.75
CA PRO A 259 -17.43 -1.97 12.27
C PRO A 259 -16.15 -1.34 11.67
N TYR A 260 -16.19 -0.04 11.35
CA TYR A 260 -15.03 0.66 10.75
C TYR A 260 -13.74 0.55 11.57
N ARG A 261 -13.82 0.38 12.89
CA ARG A 261 -12.66 0.13 13.77
C ARG A 261 -11.90 -1.17 13.44
N GLU A 262 -12.50 -2.10 12.71
CA GLU A 262 -11.89 -3.38 12.32
C GLU A 262 -11.24 -3.37 10.93
N VAL A 263 -11.29 -2.26 10.20
CA VAL A 263 -10.83 -2.10 8.81
C VAL A 263 -9.37 -2.56 8.59
N LEU A 264 -8.53 -2.52 9.63
CA LEU A 264 -7.16 -3.01 9.58
C LEU A 264 -7.05 -4.51 9.35
N ASN A 265 -7.98 -5.28 9.93
CA ASN A 265 -7.97 -6.74 9.87
C ASN A 265 -8.97 -7.29 8.85
N ARG A 266 -10.16 -6.70 8.81
CA ARG A 266 -11.25 -7.14 7.93
C ARG A 266 -12.18 -5.99 7.58
N GLU A 267 -12.63 -5.99 6.34
CA GLU A 267 -13.54 -5.01 5.78
C GLU A 267 -14.34 -5.67 4.66
N ILE A 268 -15.65 -5.49 4.66
CA ILE A 268 -16.52 -5.79 3.53
C ILE A 268 -17.48 -4.63 3.39
N THR A 269 -17.27 -3.78 2.38
CA THR A 269 -18.09 -2.59 2.14
C THR A 269 -18.84 -2.68 0.83
N PHE A 270 -20.09 -2.22 0.87
CA PHE A 270 -20.93 -2.00 -0.29
C PHE A 270 -21.17 -0.50 -0.40
N ALA A 271 -20.81 0.09 -1.54
CA ALA A 271 -21.07 1.50 -1.79
C ALA A 271 -21.89 1.67 -3.06
N TYR A 272 -22.97 2.42 -2.96
CA TYR A 272 -23.80 2.80 -4.11
C TYR A 272 -23.67 4.30 -4.36
N LYS A 273 -23.44 4.68 -5.61
CA LYS A 273 -23.35 6.07 -6.06
C LYS A 273 -24.33 6.31 -7.20
N LEU A 274 -25.01 7.43 -7.16
CA LEU A 274 -25.80 7.94 -8.27
C LEU A 274 -25.21 9.29 -8.71
N GLY A 275 -24.65 9.35 -9.91
CA GLY A 275 -23.94 10.51 -10.43
C GLY A 275 -24.67 11.21 -11.54
N TYR A 276 -24.48 12.53 -11.63
CA TYR A 276 -24.78 13.33 -12.79
C TYR A 276 -23.46 13.81 -13.40
N SER A 277 -23.27 13.55 -14.70
CA SER A 277 -22.05 13.85 -15.45
C SER A 277 -22.35 14.76 -16.63
N TYR A 278 -21.50 15.77 -16.81
CA TYR A 278 -21.47 16.62 -17.99
C TYR A 278 -20.15 16.42 -18.70
N TYR A 279 -20.22 16.04 -19.96
CA TYR A 279 -19.09 15.85 -20.87
C TYR A 279 -19.10 16.96 -21.94
N ASN A 280 -17.95 17.57 -22.18
CA ASN A 280 -17.67 18.46 -23.29
C ASN A 280 -16.39 17.94 -23.94
N TYR A 281 -16.47 17.57 -25.20
CA TYR A 281 -15.40 16.91 -25.93
C TYR A 281 -14.57 17.92 -26.75
N ILE A 282 -13.33 17.57 -27.04
CA ILE A 282 -12.45 18.34 -27.92
C ILE A 282 -12.86 18.10 -29.37
N GLU A 283 -13.11 16.85 -29.73
CA GLU A 283 -13.54 16.38 -31.03
C GLU A 283 -14.88 15.65 -30.91
N GLU A 284 -15.68 15.64 -32.01
CA GLU A 284 -16.93 14.87 -32.08
C GLU A 284 -16.65 13.39 -31.75
N THR A 285 -17.50 12.79 -30.95
CA THR A 285 -17.38 11.37 -30.57
C THR A 285 -17.89 10.45 -31.66
N ILE A 286 -17.57 9.15 -31.56
CA ILE A 286 -18.10 8.10 -32.46
C ILE A 286 -19.65 8.03 -32.47
N TYR A 287 -20.29 8.60 -31.46
CA TYR A 287 -21.74 8.70 -31.33
C TYR A 287 -22.30 10.02 -31.89
N GLY A 288 -21.47 10.91 -32.43
CA GLY A 288 -21.87 12.19 -33.00
C GLY A 288 -22.09 13.32 -32.00
N TYR A 289 -21.52 13.22 -30.78
CA TYR A 289 -21.70 14.21 -29.76
C TYR A 289 -20.42 15.06 -29.52
N LEU A 290 -20.58 16.36 -29.39
CA LEU A 290 -19.58 17.30 -28.88
C LEU A 290 -19.76 17.59 -27.38
N ASN A 291 -20.96 17.37 -26.87
CA ASN A 291 -21.26 17.44 -25.45
C ASN A 291 -22.46 16.56 -25.13
N GLU A 292 -22.49 16.05 -23.88
CA GLU A 292 -23.62 15.27 -23.40
C GLU A 292 -23.76 15.33 -21.88
N LYS A 293 -24.97 15.05 -21.40
CA LYS A 293 -25.34 15.02 -20.00
C LYS A 293 -25.91 13.66 -19.66
N LEU A 294 -25.29 12.96 -18.70
CA LEU A 294 -25.63 11.58 -18.40
C LEU A 294 -25.78 11.38 -16.89
N PHE A 295 -26.77 10.58 -16.53
CA PHE A 295 -26.80 9.98 -15.20
C PHE A 295 -26.04 8.66 -15.23
N VAL A 296 -25.26 8.42 -14.18
CA VAL A 296 -24.49 7.19 -14.00
C VAL A 296 -24.76 6.61 -12.61
N GLN A 297 -25.03 5.33 -12.57
CA GLN A 297 -25.07 4.59 -11.30
C GLN A 297 -23.83 3.70 -11.16
N SER A 298 -23.38 3.49 -9.96
CA SER A 298 -22.31 2.53 -9.68
C SER A 298 -22.50 1.83 -8.34
N LEU A 299 -22.19 0.55 -8.33
CA LEU A 299 -22.11 -0.29 -7.14
C LEU A 299 -20.69 -0.77 -6.99
N THR A 300 -20.15 -0.63 -5.79
CA THR A 300 -18.78 -1.04 -5.45
C THR A 300 -18.82 -1.99 -4.27
N LEU A 301 -18.08 -3.07 -4.36
CA LEU A 301 -17.81 -4.02 -3.28
C LEU A 301 -16.31 -4.05 -3.02
N ASN A 302 -15.91 -3.74 -1.78
CA ASN A 302 -14.56 -3.93 -1.32
C ASN A 302 -14.53 -5.07 -0.30
N LEU A 303 -13.56 -5.95 -0.44
CA LEU A 303 -13.25 -7.00 0.52
C LEU A 303 -11.79 -6.90 0.89
N ARG A 304 -11.51 -6.78 2.17
CA ARG A 304 -10.17 -6.85 2.75
C ARG A 304 -10.19 -7.83 3.91
N TYR A 305 -9.26 -8.75 3.91
CA TYR A 305 -9.10 -9.71 4.98
C TYR A 305 -7.62 -10.01 5.20
N ARG A 306 -7.15 -9.84 6.43
CA ARG A 306 -5.75 -10.05 6.83
C ARG A 306 -5.69 -11.00 8.00
N LYS A 307 -4.91 -12.06 7.88
CA LYS A 307 -4.67 -13.09 8.90
C LYS A 307 -3.22 -13.57 8.85
N ASN A 308 -2.85 -14.40 9.81
CA ASN A 308 -1.51 -14.95 9.93
C ASN A 308 -1.09 -15.78 8.71
N TRP A 309 -2.05 -16.41 8.02
CA TRP A 309 -1.81 -17.17 6.78
C TRP A 309 -1.62 -16.27 5.54
N GLY A 310 -1.95 -14.98 5.62
CA GLY A 310 -1.81 -14.06 4.51
C GLY A 310 -2.91 -13.02 4.45
N GLY A 311 -3.20 -12.53 3.26
CA GLY A 311 -4.23 -11.52 3.06
C GLY A 311 -4.85 -11.59 1.68
N ILE A 312 -6.11 -11.18 1.63
CA ILE A 312 -6.87 -10.98 0.40
C ILE A 312 -7.38 -9.55 0.36
N TYR A 313 -7.28 -8.93 -0.80
CA TYR A 313 -7.92 -7.69 -1.14
C TYR A 313 -8.63 -7.87 -2.48
N SER A 314 -9.94 -7.61 -2.52
CA SER A 314 -10.74 -7.67 -3.74
C SER A 314 -11.58 -6.42 -3.86
N TYR A 315 -11.64 -5.88 -5.06
CA TYR A 315 -12.43 -4.72 -5.43
C TYR A 315 -13.26 -5.07 -6.65
N LEU A 316 -14.56 -4.99 -6.54
CA LEU A 316 -15.50 -5.16 -7.65
C LEU A 316 -16.32 -3.89 -7.79
N ALA A 317 -16.32 -3.31 -8.98
CA ALA A 317 -17.14 -2.15 -9.29
C ALA A 317 -17.91 -2.38 -10.58
N ALA A 318 -19.20 -2.14 -10.54
CA ALA A 318 -20.09 -2.12 -11.69
C ALA A 318 -20.66 -0.71 -11.86
N SER A 319 -20.57 -0.15 -13.06
CA SER A 319 -21.14 1.15 -13.38
C SER A 319 -21.93 1.09 -14.69
N GLN A 320 -22.95 1.93 -14.81
CA GLN A 320 -23.82 2.00 -15.97
C GLN A 320 -24.34 3.42 -16.16
N PHE A 321 -24.35 3.91 -17.41
CA PHE A 321 -25.08 5.10 -17.78
C PHE A 321 -26.57 4.82 -17.88
N LEU A 322 -27.39 5.73 -17.35
CA LEU A 322 -28.86 5.63 -17.34
C LEU A 322 -29.48 6.36 -18.56
N ASN A 323 -28.94 6.10 -19.75
CA ASN A 323 -29.36 6.74 -21.00
C ASN A 323 -30.13 5.80 -21.95
N GLY A 324 -30.51 4.62 -21.46
CA GLY A 324 -31.18 3.59 -22.26
C GLY A 324 -30.27 2.77 -23.18
N GLN A 325 -28.97 3.11 -23.24
CA GLN A 325 -27.96 2.34 -23.97
C GLN A 325 -27.24 1.41 -23.02
N ASN A 326 -26.77 0.24 -23.49
CA ASN A 326 -26.05 -0.73 -22.66
C ASN A 326 -24.58 -0.32 -22.44
N GLN A 327 -24.37 0.93 -22.07
CA GLN A 327 -23.04 1.49 -21.78
C GLN A 327 -22.72 1.27 -20.31
N ASN A 328 -21.89 0.26 -20.05
CA ASN A 328 -21.54 -0.17 -18.70
C ASN A 328 -20.07 -0.58 -18.59
N ARG A 329 -19.59 -0.62 -17.38
CA ARG A 329 -18.26 -1.11 -17.03
C ARG A 329 -18.33 -2.04 -15.82
N LEU A 330 -17.61 -3.15 -15.89
CA LEU A 330 -17.33 -4.00 -14.76
C LEU A 330 -15.81 -4.02 -14.54
N THR A 331 -15.39 -3.72 -13.35
CA THR A 331 -13.97 -3.76 -12.95
C THR A 331 -13.83 -4.69 -11.76
N PHE A 332 -12.96 -5.68 -11.90
CA PHE A 332 -12.57 -6.57 -10.81
C PHE A 332 -11.06 -6.52 -10.63
N ASN A 333 -10.61 -6.11 -9.44
CA ASN A 333 -9.22 -6.17 -9.03
C ASN A 333 -9.09 -7.12 -7.85
N ASN A 334 -8.10 -7.99 -7.89
CA ASN A 334 -7.83 -8.92 -6.81
C ASN A 334 -6.33 -8.93 -6.49
N TYR A 335 -6.03 -9.02 -5.21
CA TYR A 335 -4.69 -9.28 -4.71
C TYR A 335 -4.78 -10.29 -3.57
N LEU A 336 -4.15 -11.44 -3.75
CA LEU A 336 -4.08 -12.52 -2.79
C LEU A 336 -2.61 -12.82 -2.50
N ASN A 337 -2.28 -12.89 -1.22
CA ASN A 337 -1.00 -13.38 -0.76
C ASN A 337 -1.27 -14.47 0.29
N LEU A 338 -0.95 -15.71 -0.03
CA LEU A 338 -1.29 -16.89 0.73
C LEU A 338 -0.03 -17.65 1.11
N ARG A 339 0.10 -17.99 2.37
CA ARG A 339 1.05 -18.99 2.83
C ARG A 339 0.38 -20.36 2.75
N ILE A 340 0.84 -21.22 1.83
CA ILE A 340 0.25 -22.54 1.60
C ILE A 340 0.74 -23.52 2.65
N ILE A 341 2.06 -23.61 2.80
CA ILE A 341 2.76 -24.42 3.80
C ILE A 341 4.00 -23.66 4.26
N GLN A 342 4.77 -24.27 5.15
CA GLN A 342 6.05 -23.77 5.62
C GLN A 342 6.97 -23.41 4.45
N GLY A 343 7.43 -22.16 4.40
CA GLY A 343 8.31 -21.65 3.35
C GLY A 343 7.66 -21.40 2.01
N LEU A 344 6.48 -21.97 1.71
CA LEU A 344 5.81 -21.85 0.42
C LEU A 344 4.70 -20.79 0.46
N SER A 345 4.85 -19.77 -0.36
CA SER A 345 3.88 -18.68 -0.50
C SER A 345 3.42 -18.50 -1.95
N LEU A 346 2.13 -18.31 -2.12
CA LEU A 346 1.47 -17.98 -3.39
C LEU A 346 1.05 -16.52 -3.39
N ARG A 347 1.37 -15.81 -4.46
CA ARG A 347 0.87 -14.46 -4.73
C ARG A 347 0.10 -14.47 -6.02
N VAL A 348 -1.14 -14.00 -5.97
CA VAL A 348 -1.99 -13.83 -7.14
C VAL A 348 -2.44 -12.39 -7.18
N SER A 349 -2.19 -11.71 -8.28
CA SER A 349 -2.79 -10.41 -8.54
C SER A 349 -3.45 -10.41 -9.90
N GLY A 350 -4.62 -9.77 -10.00
CA GLY A 350 -5.36 -9.72 -11.24
C GLY A 350 -6.21 -8.49 -11.35
N LYS A 351 -6.32 -7.99 -12.56
CA LYS A 351 -7.26 -6.95 -12.97
C LYS A 351 -8.04 -7.47 -14.17
N PHE A 352 -9.33 -7.44 -14.08
CA PHE A 352 -10.25 -7.77 -15.16
C PHE A 352 -11.21 -6.61 -15.35
N GLN A 353 -11.39 -6.14 -16.59
CA GLN A 353 -12.35 -5.11 -16.93
C GLN A 353 -13.14 -5.52 -18.16
N LEU A 354 -14.47 -5.40 -18.09
CA LEU A 354 -15.36 -5.34 -19.24
C LEU A 354 -15.72 -3.87 -19.47
N ILE A 355 -15.50 -3.38 -20.68
CA ILE A 355 -15.53 -1.96 -21.00
C ILE A 355 -16.51 -1.76 -22.13
N ARG A 356 -17.65 -1.10 -21.86
CA ARG A 356 -18.68 -0.74 -22.84
C ARG A 356 -19.13 0.72 -22.68
N ASP A 357 -18.38 1.50 -21.91
CA ASP A 357 -18.70 2.87 -21.53
C ASP A 357 -17.72 3.90 -22.12
N GLN A 358 -16.99 3.55 -23.16
CA GLN A 358 -16.09 4.47 -23.87
C GLN A 358 -16.87 5.40 -24.79
N ILE A 359 -17.61 6.35 -24.21
CA ILE A 359 -18.44 7.33 -24.92
C ILE A 359 -17.63 8.48 -25.53
N ASN A 360 -16.40 8.65 -25.07
CA ASN A 360 -15.50 9.76 -25.36
C ASN A 360 -14.58 9.55 -26.57
N LEU A 361 -14.67 8.39 -27.22
CA LEU A 361 -13.79 8.10 -28.35
C LEU A 361 -14.08 9.08 -29.51
N PRO A 362 -13.05 9.78 -30.05
CA PRO A 362 -13.25 10.69 -31.17
C PRO A 362 -13.64 9.96 -32.44
N LYS A 363 -14.48 10.59 -33.24
CA LYS A 363 -14.91 10.13 -34.56
C LYS A 363 -13.76 10.37 -35.54
N GLY A 364 -13.33 9.34 -36.24
CA GLY A 364 -12.28 9.42 -37.26
C GLY A 364 -11.40 8.20 -37.23
N GLU A 365 -10.64 8.02 -38.28
CA GLU A 365 -9.64 6.97 -38.35
C GLU A 365 -8.49 7.33 -37.43
N VAL A 366 -8.03 6.34 -36.68
CA VAL A 366 -6.84 6.48 -35.81
C VAL A 366 -5.62 6.29 -36.69
N SER A 367 -4.76 7.28 -36.81
CA SER A 367 -3.54 7.16 -37.56
C SER A 367 -2.59 6.13 -36.91
N ILE A 368 -1.66 5.58 -37.69
CA ILE A 368 -0.64 4.66 -37.18
C ILE A 368 0.21 5.38 -36.12
N GLU A 369 0.45 6.68 -36.34
CA GLU A 369 1.18 7.54 -35.40
C GLU A 369 0.43 7.68 -34.07
N ASP A 370 -0.87 7.97 -34.09
CA ASP A 370 -1.70 8.04 -32.88
C ASP A 370 -1.68 6.73 -32.08
N LEU A 371 -1.68 5.61 -32.78
CA LEU A 371 -1.58 4.26 -32.21
C LEU A 371 -0.22 4.03 -31.53
N LEU A 372 0.87 4.25 -32.28
CA LEU A 372 2.22 4.02 -31.79
C LEU A 372 2.59 4.97 -30.65
N LEU A 373 2.17 6.22 -30.77
CA LEU A 373 2.45 7.26 -29.79
C LEU A 373 1.46 7.25 -28.61
N ARG A 374 0.42 6.43 -28.67
CA ARG A 374 -0.68 6.39 -27.67
C ARG A 374 -1.25 7.79 -27.40
N GLN A 375 -1.45 8.60 -28.44
CA GLN A 375 -1.95 9.97 -28.27
C GLN A 375 -3.43 10.02 -27.95
N ARG A 376 -4.18 8.99 -28.37
CA ARG A 376 -5.63 8.89 -28.21
C ARG A 376 -6.03 7.59 -27.53
N GLN A 377 -7.15 7.63 -26.82
CA GLN A 377 -7.76 6.44 -26.28
C GLN A 377 -8.36 5.60 -27.41
N ILE A 378 -8.03 4.31 -27.42
CA ILE A 378 -8.50 3.34 -28.42
C ILE A 378 -9.67 2.55 -27.85
N ALA A 379 -10.59 2.16 -28.71
CA ALA A 379 -11.68 1.26 -28.34
C ALA A 379 -11.14 -0.07 -27.81
N THR A 380 -11.61 -0.46 -26.66
CA THR A 380 -11.32 -1.77 -26.06
C THR A 380 -12.55 -2.29 -25.33
N ASN A 381 -12.88 -3.56 -25.55
CA ASN A 381 -14.05 -4.19 -24.92
C ASN A 381 -13.69 -4.86 -23.60
N PHE A 382 -12.41 -5.20 -23.40
CA PHE A 382 -11.93 -5.80 -22.18
C PHE A 382 -10.45 -5.51 -21.96
N GLN A 383 -10.04 -5.58 -20.72
CA GLN A 383 -8.64 -5.54 -20.31
C GLN A 383 -8.41 -6.56 -19.20
N ASN A 384 -7.44 -7.46 -19.40
CA ASN A 384 -7.04 -8.45 -18.42
C ASN A 384 -5.56 -8.30 -18.12
N ASN A 385 -5.23 -8.38 -16.85
CA ASN A 385 -3.86 -8.48 -16.37
C ASN A 385 -3.84 -9.47 -15.21
N ILE A 386 -3.08 -10.55 -15.33
CA ILE A 386 -2.96 -11.59 -14.30
C ILE A 386 -1.49 -11.83 -14.03
N SER A 387 -1.11 -11.80 -12.76
CA SER A 387 0.23 -12.14 -12.30
C SER A 387 0.15 -13.22 -11.23
N LEU A 388 0.89 -14.30 -11.44
CA LEU A 388 1.05 -15.42 -10.52
C LEU A 388 2.50 -15.49 -10.07
N GLY A 389 2.72 -15.53 -8.76
CA GLY A 389 4.04 -15.68 -8.17
C GLY A 389 4.03 -16.80 -7.14
N LEU A 390 4.97 -17.70 -7.24
CA LEU A 390 5.23 -18.72 -6.25
C LEU A 390 6.61 -18.49 -5.67
N SER A 391 6.75 -18.50 -4.36
CA SER A 391 8.05 -18.41 -3.71
C SER A 391 8.19 -19.52 -2.67
N TYR A 392 9.31 -20.21 -2.75
CA TYR A 392 9.66 -21.22 -1.76
C TYR A 392 10.98 -20.85 -1.09
N THR A 393 10.94 -20.61 0.21
CA THR A 393 12.09 -20.26 1.02
C THR A 393 12.48 -21.45 1.88
N PHE A 394 13.71 -21.92 1.71
CA PHE A 394 14.27 -23.04 2.47
C PHE A 394 15.70 -22.72 2.92
N GLY A 395 16.27 -23.56 3.78
CA GLY A 395 17.62 -23.39 4.30
C GLY A 395 17.64 -22.94 5.77
N SER A 396 18.56 -22.03 6.13
CA SER A 396 18.71 -21.58 7.52
C SER A 396 17.41 -21.01 8.07
N ILE A 397 17.02 -21.45 9.26
CA ILE A 397 15.83 -20.95 9.98
C ILE A 397 16.04 -19.55 10.55
N PHE A 398 17.29 -19.16 10.81
CA PHE A 398 17.62 -17.86 11.42
C PHE A 398 17.85 -16.76 10.38
N ASN A 399 17.52 -15.54 10.76
CA ASN A 399 17.65 -14.33 9.95
C ASN A 399 18.19 -13.14 10.76
N ASN A 400 19.17 -13.42 11.62
CA ASN A 400 19.70 -12.43 12.58
C ASN A 400 20.85 -11.60 12.01
N ILE A 401 21.55 -12.11 10.99
CA ILE A 401 22.78 -11.48 10.50
C ILE A 401 22.42 -10.51 9.38
N VAL A 402 22.73 -9.24 9.57
CA VAL A 402 22.66 -8.20 8.55
C VAL A 402 24.09 -7.88 8.10
N ASN A 403 24.40 -8.25 6.87
CA ASN A 403 25.67 -7.93 6.21
C ASN A 403 25.37 -7.31 4.83
N THR A 404 25.75 -6.06 4.67
CA THR A 404 25.58 -5.29 3.41
C THR A 404 26.91 -5.16 2.63
N ARG A 405 27.95 -5.86 3.02
CA ARG A 405 29.24 -5.84 2.32
C ARG A 405 29.12 -6.58 0.99
N LEU A 406 29.76 -6.02 -0.05
CA LEU A 406 29.96 -6.65 -1.36
C LEU A 406 31.13 -7.63 -1.28
#